data_1ef4c6774865acdd8cdce8bff0c79b06
#
_entry.id   1ef4c6774865acdd8cdce8bff0c79b06
#
_cell.length_a   1.000
_cell.length_b   1.000
_cell.length_c   1.000
_cell.angle_alpha   90.00
_cell.angle_beta   90.00
_cell.angle_gamma   90.00
#
_symmetry.space_group_name_H-M   'P 1'
#
loop_
_entity.id
_entity.type
_entity.pdbx_description
1 polymer ?
#
loop_
_entity_poly.entity_id
_entity_poly.type
_entity_poly.pdbx_seq_one_letter_code
_entity_poly.pdbx_strand_id
1 'polypeptide(L)'
;MTKKTILRPVDDEARGIARDLLATAQFAALGAMLDGAPFVTRIALLANRDIVSLVSNLSQHTQALKAAPRCSLLVGEPGKKGDPLTHPRLTLQANAIWVGREEALRSRWLERHPKSKLYIDFGDFGFIRFVAQTAFLNGGFGYACKLSAEDLGL
;
A
#
# COMPACT_ATOMS: atom_id res chain seq x y z
N MET A 1 -31.47 -16.08 9.49
CA MET A 1 -31.23 -15.31 8.26
C MET A 1 -29.77 -15.39 7.88
N THR A 2 -29.46 -16.06 6.79
CA THR A 2 -28.08 -16.22 6.29
C THR A 2 -27.61 -14.89 5.69
N LYS A 3 -26.53 -14.33 6.23
CA LYS A 3 -25.89 -13.17 5.60
C LYS A 3 -25.31 -13.62 4.25
N LYS A 4 -25.79 -13.01 3.16
CA LYS A 4 -25.22 -13.23 1.84
C LYS A 4 -23.84 -12.61 1.77
N THR A 5 -22.80 -13.43 1.63
CA THR A 5 -21.44 -12.89 1.43
C THR A 5 -21.23 -12.55 -0.04
N ILE A 6 -20.62 -11.39 -0.30
CA ILE A 6 -20.20 -10.95 -1.62
C ILE A 6 -18.75 -11.34 -1.92
N LEU A 7 -18.05 -11.88 -0.91
CA LEU A 7 -16.64 -12.27 -1.07
C LEU A 7 -16.55 -13.65 -1.71
N ARG A 8 -15.69 -13.77 -2.73
CA ARG A 8 -15.35 -15.03 -3.38
C ARG A 8 -14.23 -15.74 -2.62
N PRO A 9 -14.15 -17.07 -2.71
CA PRO A 9 -12.96 -17.79 -2.26
C PRO A 9 -11.70 -17.28 -2.99
N VAL A 10 -10.57 -17.28 -2.28
CA VAL A 10 -9.29 -16.90 -2.86
C VAL A 10 -8.76 -18.05 -3.71
N ASP A 11 -8.35 -17.75 -4.92
CA ASP A 11 -7.72 -18.69 -5.85
C ASP A 11 -6.40 -18.10 -6.39
N ASP A 12 -5.71 -18.87 -7.24
CA ASP A 12 -4.43 -18.44 -7.80
C ASP A 12 -4.57 -17.23 -8.71
N GLU A 13 -5.70 -17.09 -9.40
CA GLU A 13 -5.98 -15.90 -10.22
C GLU A 13 -6.06 -14.66 -9.34
N ALA A 14 -6.80 -14.71 -8.23
CA ALA A 14 -6.91 -13.60 -7.29
C ALA A 14 -5.57 -13.22 -6.68
N ARG A 15 -4.77 -14.20 -6.27
CA ARG A 15 -3.41 -13.99 -5.75
C ARG A 15 -2.53 -13.31 -6.79
N GLY A 16 -2.58 -13.77 -8.05
CA GLY A 16 -1.82 -13.21 -9.16
C GLY A 16 -2.17 -11.74 -9.40
N ILE A 17 -3.45 -11.41 -9.47
CA ILE A 17 -3.91 -10.03 -9.67
C ILE A 17 -3.42 -9.14 -8.52
N ALA A 18 -3.60 -9.57 -7.27
CA ALA A 18 -3.19 -8.79 -6.10
C ALA A 18 -1.67 -8.56 -6.06
N ARG A 19 -0.88 -9.59 -6.33
CA ARG A 19 0.58 -9.49 -6.37
C ARG A 19 1.06 -8.57 -7.48
N ASP A 20 0.45 -8.62 -8.67
CA ASP A 20 0.78 -7.74 -9.79
C ASP A 20 0.45 -6.29 -9.48
N LEU A 21 -0.68 -6.02 -8.84
CA LEU A 21 -1.05 -4.67 -8.41
C LEU A 21 0.00 -4.07 -7.46
N LEU A 22 0.48 -4.86 -6.51
CA LEU A 22 1.54 -4.44 -5.60
C LEU A 22 2.88 -4.25 -6.32
N ALA A 23 3.28 -5.23 -7.13
CA ALA A 23 4.59 -5.21 -7.80
C ALA A 23 4.74 -4.04 -8.76
N THR A 24 3.65 -3.59 -9.38
CA THR A 24 3.67 -2.50 -10.36
C THR A 24 3.36 -1.13 -9.76
N ALA A 25 2.91 -1.07 -8.50
CA ALA A 25 2.54 0.18 -7.85
C ALA A 25 3.75 1.11 -7.65
N GLN A 26 3.64 2.34 -8.12
CA GLN A 26 4.63 3.40 -7.91
C GLN A 26 4.26 4.27 -6.72
N PHE A 27 2.97 4.30 -6.37
CA PHE A 27 2.41 5.08 -5.28
C PHE A 27 1.15 4.40 -4.77
N ALA A 28 0.70 4.85 -3.61
CA ALA A 28 -0.55 4.40 -3.01
C ALA A 28 -1.30 5.59 -2.41
N ALA A 29 -2.60 5.44 -2.26
CA ALA A 29 -3.36 6.29 -1.36
C ALA A 29 -3.24 5.70 0.05
N LEU A 30 -2.73 6.48 0.97
CA LEU A 30 -2.62 6.12 2.39
C LEU A 30 -3.81 6.68 3.15
N GLY A 31 -4.52 5.80 3.84
CA GLY A 31 -5.56 6.17 4.80
C GLY A 31 -5.01 6.02 6.22
N ALA A 32 -5.11 7.07 7.01
CA ALA A 32 -4.62 7.12 8.39
C ALA A 32 -5.57 7.94 9.24
N MET A 33 -5.30 8.01 10.54
CA MET A 33 -6.04 8.88 11.46
C MET A 33 -5.18 10.09 11.80
N LEU A 34 -5.71 11.28 11.57
CA LEU A 34 -5.05 12.54 11.90
C LEU A 34 -5.98 13.34 12.81
N ASP A 35 -5.55 13.59 14.04
CA ASP A 35 -6.31 14.35 15.03
C ASP A 35 -7.75 13.84 15.19
N GLY A 36 -7.92 12.53 15.23
CA GLY A 36 -9.22 11.88 15.43
C GLY A 36 -10.11 11.80 14.18
N ALA A 37 -9.61 12.24 13.02
CA ALA A 37 -10.36 12.18 11.75
C ALA A 37 -9.63 11.30 10.73
N PRO A 38 -10.37 10.54 9.90
CA PRO A 38 -9.76 9.86 8.76
C PRO A 38 -9.09 10.85 7.81
N PHE A 39 -7.89 10.49 7.36
CA PHE A 39 -7.06 11.33 6.52
C PHE A 39 -6.49 10.50 5.37
N VAL A 40 -6.60 10.98 4.15
CA VAL A 40 -6.10 10.27 2.96
C VAL A 40 -5.13 11.13 2.19
N THR A 41 -3.98 10.57 1.84
CA THR A 41 -2.96 11.27 1.06
C THR A 41 -2.23 10.29 0.14
N ARG A 42 -1.49 10.80 -0.82
CA ARG A 42 -0.66 9.99 -1.71
C ARG A 42 0.74 9.87 -1.17
N ILE A 43 1.29 8.65 -1.20
CA ILE A 43 2.68 8.37 -0.85
C ILE A 43 3.34 7.56 -1.97
N ALA A 44 4.65 7.71 -2.13
CA ALA A 44 5.43 6.83 -3.00
C ALA A 44 5.52 5.43 -2.38
N LEU A 45 5.59 4.40 -3.21
CA LEU A 45 5.55 3.02 -2.74
C LEU A 45 6.56 2.14 -3.47
N LEU A 46 7.15 1.23 -2.72
CA LEU A 46 7.91 0.10 -3.24
C LEU A 46 7.41 -1.16 -2.56
N ALA A 47 6.86 -2.11 -3.32
CA ALA A 47 6.23 -3.31 -2.78
C ALA A 47 6.67 -4.54 -3.58
N ASN A 48 7.93 -4.95 -3.46
CA ASN A 48 8.45 -6.12 -4.16
C ASN A 48 8.83 -7.29 -3.24
N ARG A 49 9.25 -7.05 -2.02
CA ARG A 49 9.55 -8.07 -0.98
C ARG A 49 8.83 -7.76 0.31
N ASP A 50 8.80 -6.52 0.63
CA ASP A 50 8.05 -5.89 1.71
C ASP A 50 7.40 -4.63 1.12
N ILE A 51 6.63 -3.95 1.91
CA ILE A 51 5.93 -2.74 1.47
C ILE A 51 6.56 -1.57 2.21
N VAL A 52 7.24 -0.69 1.47
CA VAL A 52 7.95 0.44 2.07
C VAL A 52 7.61 1.75 1.39
N SER A 53 7.76 2.83 2.13
CA SER A 53 7.67 4.20 1.64
C SER A 53 8.78 5.05 2.23
N LEU A 54 9.23 6.04 1.49
CA LEU A 54 10.16 7.06 1.94
C LEU A 54 9.35 8.32 2.27
N VAL A 55 9.40 8.78 3.51
CA VAL A 55 8.55 9.87 3.98
C VAL A 55 9.37 10.91 4.74
N SER A 56 8.90 12.16 4.68
CA SER A 56 9.48 13.24 5.48
C SER A 56 8.84 13.28 6.88
N ASN A 57 9.66 13.50 7.90
CA ASN A 57 9.18 13.74 9.26
C ASN A 57 8.30 15.00 9.38
N LEU A 58 8.37 15.90 8.40
CA LEU A 58 7.59 17.12 8.36
C LEU A 58 6.19 16.92 7.81
N SER A 59 5.92 15.77 7.20
CA SER A 59 4.61 15.48 6.59
C SER A 59 3.55 15.15 7.63
N GLN A 60 2.32 15.56 7.35
CA GLN A 60 1.18 15.27 8.24
C GLN A 60 0.91 13.76 8.33
N HIS A 61 1.05 13.02 7.22
CA HIS A 61 0.89 11.57 7.26
C HIS A 61 1.93 10.88 8.14
N THR A 62 3.15 11.41 8.22
CA THR A 62 4.17 10.89 9.14
C THR A 62 3.74 11.09 10.59
N GLN A 63 3.25 12.27 10.95
CA GLN A 63 2.75 12.55 12.29
C GLN A 63 1.55 11.68 12.64
N ALA A 64 0.64 11.48 11.69
CA ALA A 64 -0.51 10.61 11.86
C ALA A 64 -0.08 9.16 12.19
N LEU A 65 0.88 8.62 11.44
CA LEU A 65 1.36 7.24 11.64
C LEU A 65 2.17 7.07 12.92
N LYS A 66 2.87 8.11 13.39
CA LYS A 66 3.56 8.08 14.69
C LYS A 66 2.56 8.00 15.84
N ALA A 67 1.46 8.74 15.74
CA ALA A 67 0.42 8.75 16.78
C ALA A 67 -0.44 7.48 16.74
N ALA A 68 -0.76 6.96 15.54
CA ALA A 68 -1.60 5.79 15.34
C ALA A 68 -1.09 5.01 14.13
N PRO A 69 -0.32 3.93 14.33
CA PRO A 69 0.34 3.22 13.23
C PRO A 69 -0.59 2.36 12.37
N ARG A 70 -1.81 2.10 12.79
CA ARG A 70 -2.78 1.36 11.97
C ARG A 70 -3.26 2.23 10.83
N CYS A 71 -3.21 1.66 9.62
CA CYS A 71 -3.50 2.41 8.39
C CYS A 71 -4.00 1.48 7.29
N SER A 72 -4.37 2.08 6.19
CA SER A 72 -4.74 1.36 4.97
C SER A 72 -4.03 1.96 3.77
N LEU A 73 -3.75 1.11 2.79
CA LEU A 73 -3.19 1.52 1.51
C LEU A 73 -4.13 1.08 0.39
N LEU A 74 -4.32 1.93 -0.60
CA LEU A 74 -5.03 1.59 -1.83
C LEU A 74 -4.06 1.65 -2.99
N VAL A 75 -3.92 0.53 -3.71
CA VAL A 75 -3.14 0.44 -4.95
C VAL A 75 -4.04 -0.01 -6.11
N GLY A 76 -3.63 0.27 -7.34
CA GLY A 76 -4.38 -0.06 -8.54
C GLY A 76 -5.04 1.17 -9.14
N GLU A 77 -4.27 1.92 -9.94
CA GLU A 77 -4.81 3.05 -10.68
C GLU A 77 -5.74 2.54 -11.80
N PRO A 78 -6.88 3.18 -12.02
CA PRO A 78 -7.72 2.82 -13.14
C PRO A 78 -7.06 3.20 -14.46
N GLY A 79 -7.26 2.36 -15.48
CA GLY A 79 -6.86 2.69 -16.84
C GLY A 79 -7.77 3.77 -17.44
N LYS A 80 -7.44 4.16 -18.67
CA LYS A 80 -8.17 5.25 -19.38
C LYS A 80 -9.50 4.81 -19.97
N LYS A 81 -9.71 3.50 -20.14
CA LYS A 81 -10.90 2.95 -20.83
C LYS A 81 -11.95 2.46 -19.85
N GLY A 82 -13.19 2.79 -20.12
CA GLY A 82 -14.36 2.28 -19.42
C GLY A 82 -14.57 2.91 -18.04
N ASP A 83 -15.41 2.25 -17.27
CA ASP A 83 -15.76 2.67 -15.92
C ASP A 83 -14.56 2.36 -14.99
N PRO A 84 -14.03 3.36 -14.25
CA PRO A 84 -12.92 3.12 -13.31
C PRO A 84 -13.24 2.07 -12.24
N LEU A 85 -14.50 1.87 -11.91
CA LEU A 85 -14.92 0.86 -10.92
C LEU A 85 -14.79 -0.58 -11.43
N THR A 86 -14.57 -0.79 -12.72
CA THR A 86 -14.31 -2.11 -13.28
C THR A 86 -12.83 -2.49 -13.27
N HIS A 87 -11.95 -1.54 -13.01
CA HIS A 87 -10.50 -1.79 -12.95
C HIS A 87 -10.11 -2.36 -11.60
N PRO A 88 -9.19 -3.35 -11.57
CA PRO A 88 -8.80 -3.99 -10.32
C PRO A 88 -8.07 -3.02 -9.39
N ARG A 89 -8.34 -3.19 -8.09
CA ARG A 89 -7.70 -2.42 -7.03
C ARG A 89 -7.58 -3.27 -5.78
N LEU A 90 -6.59 -2.94 -4.97
CA LEU A 90 -6.30 -3.67 -3.74
C LEU A 90 -6.23 -2.70 -2.56
N THR A 91 -6.99 -2.99 -1.52
CA THR A 91 -6.91 -2.28 -0.24
C THR A 91 -6.15 -3.17 0.74
N LEU A 92 -5.11 -2.61 1.37
CA LEU A 92 -4.32 -3.28 2.40
C LEU A 92 -4.60 -2.62 3.74
N GLN A 93 -4.94 -3.42 4.75
CA GLN A 93 -4.91 -2.97 6.14
C GLN A 93 -3.57 -3.36 6.72
N ALA A 94 -2.87 -2.42 7.34
CA ALA A 94 -1.49 -2.60 7.75
C ALA A 94 -1.16 -1.83 9.02
N ASN A 95 -0.02 -2.18 9.62
CA ASN A 95 0.64 -1.39 10.65
C ASN A 95 1.92 -0.79 10.09
N ALA A 96 2.12 0.50 10.32
CA ALA A 96 3.35 1.18 9.94
C ALA A 96 4.41 0.98 11.02
N ILE A 97 5.61 0.59 10.62
CA ILE A 97 6.78 0.52 11.49
C ILE A 97 7.94 1.29 10.87
N TRP A 98 8.71 1.95 11.71
CA TRP A 98 9.90 2.68 11.28
C TRP A 98 11.05 1.71 11.10
N VAL A 99 11.78 1.83 9.98
CA VAL A 99 12.95 1.00 9.69
C VAL A 99 14.17 1.89 9.50
N GLY A 100 15.36 1.31 9.76
CA GLY A 100 16.60 2.02 9.64
C GLY A 100 16.99 2.30 8.19
N ARG A 101 17.98 3.16 8.03
CA ARG A 101 18.55 3.49 6.72
C ARG A 101 19.56 2.41 6.33
N GLU A 102 19.05 1.32 5.78
CA GLU A 102 19.88 0.25 5.25
C GLU A 102 20.27 0.59 3.80
N GLU A 103 21.54 0.36 3.46
CA GLU A 103 22.05 0.64 2.12
C GLU A 103 21.32 -0.19 1.04
N ALA A 104 20.99 -1.44 1.34
CA ALA A 104 20.24 -2.29 0.43
C ALA A 104 18.84 -1.73 0.13
N LEU A 105 18.17 -1.21 1.14
CA LEU A 105 16.86 -0.60 0.99
C LEU A 105 16.94 0.72 0.19
N ARG A 106 17.96 1.53 0.49
CA ARG A 106 18.21 2.77 -0.24
C ARG A 106 18.44 2.50 -1.72
N SER A 107 19.26 1.51 -2.04
CA SER A 107 19.53 1.13 -3.44
C SER A 107 18.27 0.64 -4.17
N ARG A 108 17.48 -0.22 -3.54
CA ARG A 108 16.21 -0.70 -4.09
C ARG A 108 15.24 0.44 -4.34
N TRP A 109 15.16 1.37 -3.40
CA TRP A 109 14.28 2.53 -3.52
C TRP A 109 14.68 3.40 -4.71
N LEU A 110 15.96 3.71 -4.84
CA LEU A 110 16.46 4.56 -5.94
C LEU A 110 16.31 3.91 -7.32
N GLU A 111 16.36 2.59 -7.42
CA GLU A 111 16.04 1.89 -8.67
C GLU A 111 14.61 2.17 -9.11
N ARG A 112 13.66 2.14 -8.17
CA ARG A 112 12.24 2.37 -8.45
C ARG A 112 11.90 3.85 -8.59
N HIS A 113 12.52 4.68 -7.75
CA HIS A 113 12.26 6.10 -7.64
C HIS A 113 13.56 6.91 -7.78
N PRO A 114 14.17 6.96 -8.96
CA PRO A 114 15.47 7.62 -9.14
C PRO A 114 15.46 9.13 -8.83
N LYS A 115 14.32 9.79 -8.99
CA LYS A 115 14.18 11.22 -8.65
C LYS A 115 14.31 11.49 -7.14
N SER A 116 14.13 10.47 -6.31
CA SER A 116 14.31 10.58 -4.85
C SER A 116 15.75 10.90 -4.44
N LYS A 117 16.71 10.72 -5.34
CA LYS A 117 18.13 11.06 -5.09
C LYS A 117 18.29 12.49 -4.60
N LEU A 118 17.40 13.39 -4.99
CA LEU A 118 17.42 14.80 -4.59
C LEU A 118 17.22 15.00 -3.08
N TYR A 119 16.52 14.09 -2.40
CA TYR A 119 16.13 14.31 -0.99
C TYR A 119 16.28 13.08 -0.09
N ILE A 120 16.59 11.90 -0.64
CA ILE A 120 16.64 10.65 0.14
C ILE A 120 17.62 10.73 1.32
N ASP A 121 18.71 11.50 1.18
CA ASP A 121 19.74 11.64 2.22
C ASP A 121 19.49 12.82 3.15
N PHE A 122 18.38 13.55 2.99
CA PHE A 122 18.02 14.61 3.93
C PHE A 122 17.68 14.02 5.30
N GLY A 123 18.06 14.72 6.37
CA GLY A 123 17.89 14.23 7.74
C GLY A 123 16.46 14.04 8.19
N ASP A 124 15.50 14.70 7.55
CA ASP A 124 14.08 14.59 7.87
C ASP A 124 13.37 13.46 7.11
N PHE A 125 14.05 12.77 6.17
CA PHE A 125 13.49 11.63 5.44
C PHE A 125 13.86 10.31 6.10
N GLY A 126 12.92 9.37 6.07
CA GLY A 126 13.12 8.03 6.60
C GLY A 126 12.18 7.02 5.94
N PHE A 127 12.47 5.74 6.17
CA PHE A 127 11.66 4.66 5.62
C PHE A 127 10.64 4.16 6.62
N ILE A 128 9.44 3.88 6.12
CA ILE A 128 8.38 3.17 6.83
C ILE A 128 8.15 1.86 6.11
N ARG A 129 8.01 0.77 6.88
CA ARG A 129 7.49 -0.50 6.40
C ARG A 129 6.04 -0.64 6.83
N PHE A 130 5.20 -1.07 5.89
CA PHE A 130 3.80 -1.39 6.17
C PHE A 130 3.66 -2.90 6.30
N VAL A 131 3.39 -3.35 7.52
CA VAL A 131 3.19 -4.78 7.79
C VAL A 131 1.73 -5.11 7.50
N ALA A 132 1.49 -5.77 6.37
CA ALA A 132 0.15 -6.10 5.91
C ALA A 132 -0.50 -7.15 6.84
N GLN A 133 -1.74 -6.91 7.21
CA GLN A 133 -2.55 -7.83 8.02
C GLN A 133 -3.62 -8.50 7.18
N THR A 134 -4.36 -7.71 6.42
CA THR A 134 -5.48 -8.17 5.60
C THR A 134 -5.51 -7.35 4.33
N ALA A 135 -5.90 -7.97 3.23
CA ALA A 135 -6.09 -7.29 1.97
C ALA A 135 -7.47 -7.61 1.38
N PHE A 136 -8.01 -6.63 0.66
CA PHE A 136 -9.27 -6.76 -0.04
C PHE A 136 -9.04 -6.46 -1.51
N LEU A 137 -9.15 -7.49 -2.35
CA LEU A 137 -9.07 -7.34 -3.80
C LEU A 137 -10.46 -7.09 -4.34
N ASN A 138 -10.60 -6.05 -5.15
CA ASN A 138 -11.77 -5.84 -5.99
C ASN A 138 -11.29 -5.87 -7.45
N GLY A 139 -11.67 -6.91 -8.19
CA GLY A 139 -11.28 -7.11 -9.59
C GLY A 139 -12.32 -6.62 -10.59
N GLY A 140 -13.34 -5.92 -10.12
CA GLY A 140 -14.46 -5.48 -10.91
C GLY A 140 -15.80 -5.95 -10.30
N PHE A 141 -16.90 -5.74 -10.99
CA PHE A 141 -18.21 -6.13 -10.48
C PHE A 141 -18.30 -7.63 -10.24
N GLY A 142 -18.73 -8.01 -9.04
CA GLY A 142 -18.89 -9.40 -8.64
C GLY A 142 -17.58 -10.15 -8.38
N TYR A 143 -16.45 -9.45 -8.38
CA TYR A 143 -15.13 -10.04 -8.13
C TYR A 143 -14.48 -9.37 -6.93
N ALA A 144 -14.75 -9.88 -5.73
CA ALA A 144 -14.18 -9.39 -4.49
C ALA A 144 -13.65 -10.55 -3.65
N CYS A 145 -12.40 -10.43 -3.15
CA CYS A 145 -11.74 -11.43 -2.33
C CYS A 145 -11.10 -10.78 -1.10
N LYS A 146 -11.05 -11.53 0.00
CA LYS A 146 -10.28 -11.18 1.19
C LYS A 146 -9.04 -12.06 1.23
N LEU A 147 -7.85 -11.45 1.23
CA LEU A 147 -6.57 -12.14 1.18
C LEU A 147 -5.78 -11.93 2.47
N SER A 148 -4.92 -12.89 2.80
CA SER A 148 -3.93 -12.78 3.87
C SER A 148 -2.62 -12.20 3.34
N ALA A 149 -1.71 -11.81 4.25
CA ALA A 149 -0.36 -11.41 3.87
C ALA A 149 0.37 -12.53 3.10
N GLU A 150 0.18 -13.78 3.50
CA GLU A 150 0.76 -14.94 2.82
C GLU A 150 0.28 -15.04 1.37
N ASP A 151 -1.01 -14.80 1.10
CA ASP A 151 -1.55 -14.78 -0.25
C ASP A 151 -0.85 -13.73 -1.14
N LEU A 152 -0.35 -12.67 -0.55
CA LEU A 152 0.37 -11.59 -1.25
C LEU A 152 1.86 -11.88 -1.42
N GLY A 153 2.36 -12.96 -0.83
CA GLY A 153 3.79 -13.30 -0.85
C GLY A 153 4.63 -12.51 0.15
N LEU A 154 4.02 -12.02 1.20
CA LEU A 154 4.66 -11.20 2.24
C LEU A 154 4.93 -11.99 3.52
#